data_e66f8c2e5c1e7df5444fc12d88d7e276
#
_entry.id   e66f8c2e5c1e7df5444fc12d88d7e276
#
_cell.length_a   1.000
_cell.length_b   1.000
_cell.length_c   1.000
_cell.angle_alpha   90.00
_cell.angle_beta   90.00
_cell.angle_gamma   90.00
#
_symmetry.space_group_name_H-M   'P 1'
#
loop_
_entity.id
_entity.type
_entity.pdbx_description
1 polymer ?
#
loop_
_entity_poly.entity_id
_entity_poly.type
_entity_poly.pdbx_seq_one_letter_code
_entity_poly.pdbx_strand_id
1 'polypeptide(L)'
;MKNYIQKVAWALVLLLAATLSLSAKDGTAVRKLFKKGVSDSISVGGSKLVVLQKDLIRNRSLSVNSIGEENVPELDFAMTNVTAGGHGYRFLPHGTHFTGEGATVKIKYDRTRIPSGYTEDDIRTYYYDPAEKHWVALERVRVDKKEECVVSKTT
;
A
#
# COMPACT_ATOMS: atom_id res chain seq x y z
N MET A 1 -4.68 0.61 36.94
CA MET A 1 -3.97 0.20 35.68
C MET A 1 -4.77 0.69 34.51
N LYS A 2 -4.29 1.71 33.81
CA LYS A 2 -4.95 2.26 32.61
C LYS A 2 -4.55 1.41 31.41
N ASN A 3 -5.48 0.63 30.89
CA ASN A 3 -5.29 -0.08 29.63
C ASN A 3 -5.26 0.94 28.49
N TYR A 4 -4.08 1.25 28.01
CA TYR A 4 -3.90 1.94 26.74
C TYR A 4 -4.25 0.93 25.63
N ILE A 5 -5.49 0.91 25.21
CA ILE A 5 -5.88 0.30 23.95
C ILE A 5 -5.31 1.22 22.87
N GLN A 6 -4.22 0.81 22.26
CA GLN A 6 -3.66 1.51 21.09
C GLN A 6 -4.67 1.38 19.95
N LYS A 7 -5.32 2.48 19.64
CA LYS A 7 -6.31 2.60 18.57
C LYS A 7 -5.58 2.85 17.26
N VAL A 8 -5.68 1.96 16.30
CA VAL A 8 -5.02 2.09 15.00
C VAL A 8 -5.96 1.67 13.88
N ALA A 9 -6.29 2.58 12.95
CA ALA A 9 -7.06 2.32 11.74
C ALA A 9 -6.15 2.40 10.49
N TRP A 10 -6.41 1.61 9.43
CA TRP A 10 -5.41 1.10 8.53
C TRP A 10 -5.79 1.21 7.04
N ALA A 11 -4.89 1.69 6.21
CA ALA A 11 -4.91 1.52 4.76
C ALA A 11 -3.73 0.62 4.33
N LEU A 12 -4.00 -0.37 3.51
CA LEU A 12 -3.15 -1.52 3.28
C LEU A 12 -2.38 -1.49 1.96
N VAL A 13 -1.08 -1.71 2.00
CA VAL A 13 -0.24 -2.03 0.82
C VAL A 13 0.39 -3.38 1.03
N LEU A 14 0.22 -4.26 0.06
CA LEU A 14 0.63 -5.64 0.14
C LEU A 14 1.85 -5.96 -0.71
N LEU A 15 2.81 -6.64 -0.13
CA LEU A 15 3.93 -7.22 -0.82
C LEU A 15 3.97 -8.73 -0.57
N LEU A 16 3.68 -9.56 -1.58
CA LEU A 16 3.72 -11.00 -1.44
C LEU A 16 4.74 -11.62 -2.41
N ALA A 17 5.66 -12.41 -1.87
CA ALA A 17 6.49 -13.32 -2.64
C ALA A 17 6.01 -14.75 -2.42
N ALA A 18 5.34 -15.33 -3.40
CA ALA A 18 5.25 -16.79 -3.54
C ALA A 18 4.85 -17.15 -4.96
N THR A 19 5.65 -17.97 -5.58
CA THR A 19 5.32 -18.69 -6.81
C THR A 19 4.27 -19.76 -6.49
N LEU A 20 3.02 -19.47 -6.79
CA LEU A 20 1.98 -20.49 -6.98
C LEU A 20 1.00 -19.95 -8.01
N SER A 21 1.00 -20.60 -9.15
CA SER A 21 -0.02 -20.47 -10.17
C SER A 21 -1.37 -20.88 -9.58
N LEU A 22 -2.16 -19.93 -9.14
CA LEU A 22 -3.58 -20.13 -8.97
C LEU A 22 -4.28 -19.02 -9.73
N SER A 23 -5.13 -19.44 -10.67
CA SER A 23 -6.10 -18.60 -11.36
C SER A 23 -7.08 -18.05 -10.33
N ALA A 24 -6.69 -16.96 -9.67
CA ALA A 24 -7.59 -16.17 -8.88
C ALA A 24 -8.11 -15.04 -9.76
N LYS A 25 -9.34 -14.63 -9.58
CA LYS A 25 -9.89 -13.37 -10.09
C LYS A 25 -9.08 -12.21 -9.49
N ASP A 26 -7.83 -12.11 -9.91
CA ASP A 26 -7.01 -10.96 -9.59
C ASP A 26 -7.63 -9.75 -10.26
N GLY A 27 -7.79 -8.69 -9.51
CA GLY A 27 -8.27 -7.43 -10.01
C GLY A 27 -7.38 -6.86 -11.11
N THR A 28 -7.70 -5.68 -11.57
CA THR A 28 -6.97 -5.00 -12.65
C THR A 28 -5.48 -4.90 -12.33
N ALA A 29 -4.64 -5.36 -13.26
CA ALA A 29 -3.19 -5.25 -13.20
C ALA A 29 -2.70 -4.26 -14.26
N VAL A 30 -1.81 -3.36 -13.89
CA VAL A 30 -1.13 -2.45 -14.82
C VAL A 30 0.38 -2.56 -14.65
N ARG A 31 1.09 -2.63 -15.79
CA ARG A 31 2.55 -2.65 -15.84
C ARG A 31 3.07 -1.46 -16.63
N LYS A 32 4.16 -0.86 -16.17
CA LYS A 32 4.81 0.27 -16.82
C LYS A 32 6.33 0.22 -16.69
N LEU A 33 7.03 0.64 -17.75
CA LEU A 33 8.49 0.84 -17.72
C LEU A 33 8.80 2.23 -17.17
N PHE A 34 9.42 2.29 -16.02
CA PHE A 34 9.96 3.51 -15.43
C PHE A 34 11.41 3.70 -15.89
N LYS A 35 11.70 4.88 -16.40
CA LYS A 35 13.04 5.23 -16.89
C LYS A 35 13.83 5.94 -15.79
N LYS A 36 15.10 5.57 -15.63
CA LYS A 36 16.03 6.30 -14.76
C LYS A 36 16.07 7.78 -15.16
N GLY A 37 16.07 8.65 -14.18
CA GLY A 37 16.16 10.09 -14.39
C GLY A 37 14.84 10.75 -14.83
N VAL A 38 13.73 10.01 -14.84
CA VAL A 38 12.42 10.51 -15.23
C VAL A 38 11.42 10.27 -14.11
N SER A 39 10.73 11.32 -13.66
CA SER A 39 9.61 11.16 -12.72
C SER A 39 8.39 10.65 -13.45
N ASP A 40 7.77 9.61 -12.90
CA ASP A 40 6.60 8.97 -13.49
C ASP A 40 5.71 8.32 -12.43
N SER A 41 4.52 7.86 -12.82
CA SER A 41 3.61 7.19 -11.91
C SER A 41 2.78 6.10 -12.60
N ILE A 42 2.27 5.18 -11.78
CA ILE A 42 1.36 4.11 -12.18
C ILE A 42 0.22 4.06 -11.17
N SER A 43 -1.01 3.84 -11.64
CA SER A 43 -2.21 3.79 -10.81
C SER A 43 -3.09 2.61 -11.16
N VAL A 44 -3.69 2.00 -10.14
CA VAL A 44 -4.71 0.95 -10.27
C VAL A 44 -5.75 1.16 -9.16
N GLY A 45 -7.01 1.27 -9.54
CA GLY A 45 -8.09 1.47 -8.57
C GLY A 45 -7.80 2.65 -7.66
N GLY A 46 -7.83 2.43 -6.35
CA GLY A 46 -7.55 3.44 -5.33
C GLY A 46 -6.07 3.62 -4.99
N SER A 47 -5.13 3.01 -5.74
CA SER A 47 -3.70 3.11 -5.47
C SER A 47 -2.94 3.87 -6.53
N LYS A 48 -1.84 4.52 -6.13
CA LYS A 48 -0.89 5.18 -7.01
C LYS A 48 0.53 5.05 -6.46
N LEU A 49 1.46 4.59 -7.31
CA LEU A 49 2.90 4.64 -7.04
C LEU A 49 3.49 5.80 -7.84
N VAL A 50 4.22 6.67 -7.17
CA VAL A 50 4.94 7.79 -7.76
C VAL A 50 6.43 7.58 -7.55
N VAL A 51 7.19 7.57 -8.64
CA VAL A 51 8.64 7.39 -8.66
C VAL A 51 9.26 8.68 -9.21
N LEU A 52 10.11 9.31 -8.44
CA LEU A 52 10.80 10.53 -8.85
C LEU A 52 12.06 10.20 -9.65
N GLN A 53 12.58 11.18 -10.38
CA GLN A 53 13.76 11.02 -11.24
C GLN A 53 15.01 10.46 -10.52
N LYS A 54 15.14 10.71 -9.21
CA LYS A 54 16.27 10.26 -8.39
C LYS A 54 16.05 8.92 -7.69
N ASP A 55 14.85 8.36 -7.77
CA ASP A 55 14.49 7.16 -7.01
C ASP A 55 14.93 5.85 -7.67
N LEU A 56 15.37 5.89 -8.94
CA LEU A 56 15.82 4.71 -9.66
C LEU A 56 17.26 4.85 -10.17
N ILE A 57 18.08 3.86 -9.88
CA ILE A 57 19.46 3.76 -10.41
C ILE A 57 19.52 3.22 -11.84
N ARG A 58 18.45 2.57 -12.32
CA ARG A 58 18.29 1.99 -13.66
C ARG A 58 16.82 1.93 -14.06
N ASN A 59 16.55 1.72 -15.35
CA ASN A 59 15.18 1.48 -15.82
C ASN A 59 14.59 0.24 -15.13
N ARG A 60 13.31 0.32 -14.75
CA ARG A 60 12.57 -0.77 -14.08
C ARG A 60 11.18 -0.90 -14.66
N SER A 61 10.78 -2.13 -14.95
CA SER A 61 9.37 -2.43 -15.20
C SER A 61 8.71 -2.68 -13.85
N LEU A 62 7.75 -1.83 -13.48
CA LEU A 62 6.96 -1.96 -12.27
C LEU A 62 5.52 -2.30 -12.63
N SER A 63 4.85 -3.05 -11.78
CA SER A 63 3.41 -3.29 -11.92
C SER A 63 2.70 -3.10 -10.59
N VAL A 64 1.43 -2.73 -10.69
CA VAL A 64 0.51 -2.64 -9.56
C VAL A 64 -0.71 -3.50 -9.89
N ASN A 65 -1.07 -4.37 -8.99
CA ASN A 65 -2.24 -5.24 -9.12
C ASN A 65 -3.18 -4.94 -7.96
N SER A 66 -4.46 -4.74 -8.24
CA SER A 66 -5.50 -4.72 -7.22
C SER A 66 -5.80 -6.15 -6.76
N ILE A 67 -6.03 -6.35 -5.48
CA ILE A 67 -6.37 -7.64 -4.86
C ILE A 67 -7.72 -7.48 -4.16
N GLY A 68 -8.65 -8.41 -4.39
CA GLY A 68 -9.92 -8.44 -3.68
C GLY A 68 -9.74 -8.64 -2.17
N GLU A 69 -10.70 -8.20 -1.39
CA GLU A 69 -10.67 -8.28 0.08
C GLU A 69 -10.44 -9.72 0.57
N GLU A 70 -11.00 -10.69 -0.12
CA GLU A 70 -10.89 -12.13 0.17
C GLU A 70 -9.47 -12.70 -0.03
N ASN A 71 -8.61 -12.00 -0.77
CA ASN A 71 -7.24 -12.39 -1.05
C ASN A 71 -6.20 -11.55 -0.25
N VAL A 72 -6.67 -10.64 0.57
CA VAL A 72 -5.82 -9.88 1.50
C VAL A 72 -5.42 -10.82 2.64
N PRO A 73 -4.12 -10.90 3.01
CA PRO A 73 -3.71 -11.68 4.18
C PRO A 73 -4.46 -11.27 5.44
N GLU A 74 -4.60 -12.21 6.36
CA GLU A 74 -5.22 -11.96 7.66
C GLU A 74 -4.60 -10.73 8.32
N LEU A 75 -5.46 -9.87 8.85
CA LEU A 75 -5.04 -8.64 9.51
C LEU A 75 -4.55 -8.96 10.92
N ASP A 76 -3.53 -8.25 11.37
CA ASP A 76 -3.08 -8.35 12.75
C ASP A 76 -4.16 -7.88 13.72
N PHE A 77 -4.03 -8.28 14.98
CA PHE A 77 -5.01 -7.95 16.02
C PHE A 77 -5.30 -6.44 16.07
N ALA A 78 -6.58 -6.09 16.16
CA ALA A 78 -7.11 -4.72 16.19
C ALA A 78 -6.92 -3.90 14.89
N MET A 79 -6.51 -4.52 13.80
CA MET A 79 -6.49 -3.87 12.48
C MET A 79 -7.85 -3.92 11.78
N THR A 80 -8.15 -2.89 11.03
CA THR A 80 -9.32 -2.83 10.13
C THR A 80 -8.88 -2.31 8.78
N ASN A 81 -9.24 -3.02 7.71
CA ASN A 81 -9.01 -2.56 6.36
C ASN A 81 -10.01 -1.46 5.99
N VAL A 82 -9.52 -0.23 5.89
CA VAL A 82 -10.32 0.96 5.52
C VAL A 82 -10.05 1.42 4.08
N THR A 83 -9.38 0.62 3.27
CA THR A 83 -9.17 0.96 1.85
C THR A 83 -10.50 1.05 1.10
N ALA A 84 -10.55 1.88 0.07
CA ALA A 84 -11.72 1.97 -0.78
C ALA A 84 -12.03 0.60 -1.40
N GLY A 85 -13.25 0.11 -1.16
CA GLY A 85 -13.69 -1.23 -1.58
C GLY A 85 -13.04 -2.40 -0.85
N GLY A 86 -12.31 -2.21 0.25
CA GLY A 86 -11.64 -3.28 0.99
C GLY A 86 -10.44 -3.90 0.27
N HIS A 87 -10.02 -3.32 -0.85
CA HIS A 87 -8.95 -3.88 -1.67
C HIS A 87 -7.58 -3.81 -1.00
N GLY A 88 -6.71 -4.78 -1.34
CA GLY A 88 -5.27 -4.67 -1.20
C GLY A 88 -4.61 -4.31 -2.54
N TYR A 89 -3.31 -4.01 -2.51
CA TYR A 89 -2.54 -3.71 -3.71
C TYR A 89 -1.19 -4.40 -3.66
N ARG A 90 -0.81 -5.04 -4.77
CA ARG A 90 0.48 -5.71 -4.91
C ARG A 90 1.36 -4.93 -5.86
N PHE A 91 2.51 -4.48 -5.37
CA PHE A 91 3.53 -3.79 -6.15
C PHE A 91 4.66 -4.77 -6.49
N LEU A 92 5.02 -4.86 -7.78
CA LEU A 92 6.00 -5.83 -8.29
C LEU A 92 7.07 -5.14 -9.15
N PRO A 93 8.30 -5.69 -9.21
CA PRO A 93 8.79 -6.83 -8.46
C PRO A 93 9.04 -6.51 -6.99
N HIS A 94 8.87 -7.51 -6.13
CA HIS A 94 9.24 -7.40 -4.72
C HIS A 94 10.74 -7.11 -4.56
N GLY A 95 11.11 -6.45 -3.47
CA GLY A 95 12.50 -6.09 -3.20
C GLY A 95 13.05 -5.05 -4.19
N THR A 96 12.17 -4.27 -4.82
CA THR A 96 12.63 -3.10 -5.57
C THR A 96 13.11 -2.05 -4.59
N HIS A 97 14.41 -1.82 -4.55
CA HIS A 97 15.00 -0.73 -3.78
C HIS A 97 14.88 0.57 -4.57
N PHE A 98 14.34 1.57 -3.93
CA PHE A 98 14.33 2.95 -4.41
C PHE A 98 15.43 3.72 -3.73
N THR A 99 16.09 4.61 -4.47
CA THR A 99 17.14 5.49 -3.96
C THR A 99 16.55 6.83 -3.46
N GLY A 100 17.38 7.65 -2.85
CA GLY A 100 16.98 8.96 -2.35
C GLY A 100 16.01 8.84 -1.17
N GLU A 101 14.85 9.46 -1.29
CA GLU A 101 13.81 9.44 -0.25
C GLU A 101 12.80 8.29 -0.42
N GLY A 102 13.04 7.40 -1.38
CA GLY A 102 12.13 6.33 -1.74
C GLY A 102 10.94 6.77 -2.60
N ALA A 103 10.24 5.79 -3.16
CA ALA A 103 9.03 6.07 -3.93
C ALA A 103 7.86 6.45 -3.01
N THR A 104 6.88 7.15 -3.56
CA THR A 104 5.68 7.54 -2.83
C THR A 104 4.52 6.65 -3.21
N VAL A 105 3.87 6.07 -2.22
CA VAL A 105 2.64 5.29 -2.36
C VAL A 105 1.47 6.13 -1.86
N LYS A 106 0.39 6.20 -2.65
CA LYS A 106 -0.88 6.80 -2.26
C LYS A 106 -1.94 5.73 -2.29
N ILE A 107 -2.69 5.55 -1.21
CA ILE A 107 -3.79 4.58 -1.11
C ILE A 107 -5.05 5.32 -0.67
N LYS A 108 -6.12 5.18 -1.46
CA LYS A 108 -7.44 5.72 -1.11
C LYS A 108 -8.07 4.91 0.01
N TYR A 109 -8.72 5.63 0.91
CA TYR A 109 -9.53 5.05 1.98
C TYR A 109 -11.01 5.41 1.80
N ASP A 110 -11.87 4.69 2.48
CA ASP A 110 -13.30 4.93 2.57
C ASP A 110 -13.64 5.37 3.99
N ARG A 111 -14.12 6.60 4.14
CA ARG A 111 -14.51 7.18 5.44
C ARG A 111 -15.55 6.34 6.17
N THR A 112 -16.44 5.69 5.42
CA THR A 112 -17.52 4.87 6.02
C THR A 112 -16.99 3.59 6.68
N ARG A 113 -15.77 3.19 6.34
CA ARG A 113 -15.10 2.01 6.92
C ARG A 113 -14.26 2.34 8.15
N ILE A 114 -14.11 3.61 8.50
CA ILE A 114 -13.35 4.01 9.69
C ILE A 114 -14.16 3.62 10.94
N PRO A 115 -13.60 2.79 11.85
CA PRO A 115 -14.32 2.35 13.02
C PRO A 115 -14.66 3.50 13.98
N SER A 116 -15.75 3.36 14.72
CA SER A 116 -16.14 4.34 15.72
C SER A 116 -15.01 4.61 16.72
N GLY A 117 -14.78 5.87 17.03
CA GLY A 117 -13.71 6.33 17.92
C GLY A 117 -12.35 6.55 17.24
N TYR A 118 -12.27 6.37 15.91
CA TYR A 118 -11.11 6.69 15.09
C TYR A 118 -11.42 7.82 14.12
N THR A 119 -10.37 8.43 13.60
CA THR A 119 -10.44 9.52 12.64
C THR A 119 -9.54 9.23 11.44
N GLU A 120 -9.62 10.04 10.39
CA GLU A 120 -8.72 9.95 9.25
C GLU A 120 -7.24 10.10 9.65
N ASP A 121 -6.96 10.82 10.74
CA ASP A 121 -5.59 11.03 11.23
C ASP A 121 -4.98 9.75 11.85
N ASP A 122 -5.81 8.76 12.14
CA ASP A 122 -5.35 7.46 12.65
C ASP A 122 -4.96 6.47 11.53
N ILE A 123 -5.31 6.77 10.27
CA ILE A 123 -5.06 5.87 9.14
C ILE A 123 -3.57 5.83 8.78
N ARG A 124 -3.05 4.62 8.53
CA ARG A 124 -1.68 4.38 8.05
C ARG A 124 -1.68 3.39 6.90
N THR A 125 -0.62 3.41 6.11
CA THR A 125 -0.36 2.38 5.09
C THR A 125 0.56 1.31 5.66
N TYR A 126 0.26 0.06 5.34
CA TYR A 126 1.06 -1.09 5.78
C TYR A 126 1.37 -1.99 4.60
N TYR A 127 2.50 -2.68 4.67
CA TYR A 127 2.79 -3.82 3.82
C TYR A 127 2.81 -5.11 4.65
N TYR A 128 2.43 -6.21 4.02
CA TYR A 128 2.52 -7.53 4.63
C TYR A 128 3.91 -8.10 4.44
N ASP A 129 4.58 -8.44 5.54
CA ASP A 129 5.84 -9.16 5.51
C ASP A 129 5.57 -10.67 5.53
N PRO A 130 5.82 -11.38 4.41
CA PRO A 130 5.53 -12.82 4.35
C PRO A 130 6.51 -13.67 5.16
N ALA A 131 7.70 -13.16 5.50
CA ALA A 131 8.67 -13.88 6.32
C ALA A 131 8.25 -13.89 7.78
N GLU A 132 7.84 -12.74 8.29
CA GLU A 132 7.40 -12.56 9.67
C GLU A 132 5.88 -12.76 9.84
N LYS A 133 5.14 -12.87 8.72
CA LYS A 133 3.68 -13.07 8.67
C LYS A 133 2.91 -12.00 9.45
N HIS A 134 3.35 -10.76 9.38
CA HIS A 134 2.67 -9.63 10.01
C HIS A 134 2.71 -8.39 9.12
N TRP A 135 1.94 -7.38 9.53
CA TRP A 135 1.84 -6.12 8.84
C TRP A 135 2.80 -5.08 9.39
N VAL A 136 3.58 -4.46 8.51
CA VAL A 136 4.57 -3.44 8.86
C VAL A 136 4.14 -2.08 8.33
N ALA A 137 4.14 -1.07 9.21
CA ALA A 137 3.78 0.28 8.83
C ALA A 137 4.81 0.91 7.90
N LEU A 138 4.35 1.53 6.81
CA LEU A 138 5.17 2.44 6.03
C LEU A 138 5.28 3.81 6.72
N GLU A 139 6.35 4.53 6.43
CA GLU A 139 6.50 5.91 6.86
C GLU A 139 5.37 6.76 6.24
N ARG A 140 4.50 7.28 7.11
CA ARG A 140 3.39 8.14 6.67
C ARG A 140 3.88 9.56 6.47
N VAL A 141 3.72 10.10 5.26
CA VAL A 141 4.02 11.48 4.93
C VAL A 141 2.86 12.39 5.36
N ARG A 142 1.63 12.04 4.96
CA ARG A 142 0.41 12.77 5.32
C ARG A 142 -0.85 11.98 5.02
N VAL A 143 -1.96 12.42 5.60
CA VAL A 143 -3.31 12.07 5.16
C VAL A 143 -3.85 13.23 4.33
N ASP A 144 -4.25 12.96 3.11
CA ASP A 144 -4.89 13.93 2.23
C ASP A 144 -6.40 13.75 2.31
N LYS A 145 -7.02 14.52 3.21
CA LYS A 145 -8.46 14.40 3.50
C LYS A 145 -9.34 14.85 2.34
N LYS A 146 -8.82 15.71 1.45
CA LYS A 146 -9.55 16.16 0.26
C LYS A 146 -9.61 15.06 -0.80
N GLU A 147 -8.49 14.39 -1.03
CA GLU A 147 -8.37 13.30 -2.00
C GLU A 147 -8.72 11.93 -1.39
N GLU A 148 -9.03 11.89 -0.09
CA GLU A 148 -9.30 10.66 0.69
C GLU A 148 -8.21 9.61 0.49
N CYS A 149 -6.96 10.01 0.67
CA CYS A 149 -5.85 9.08 0.53
C CYS A 149 -4.76 9.27 1.60
N VAL A 150 -4.09 8.19 1.94
CA VAL A 150 -2.87 8.19 2.74
C VAL A 150 -1.68 8.21 1.80
N VAL A 151 -0.74 9.10 2.08
CA VAL A 151 0.52 9.24 1.35
C VAL A 151 1.64 8.71 2.23
N SER A 152 2.38 7.73 1.74
CA SER A 152 3.47 7.07 2.46
C SER A 152 4.70 6.90 1.60
N LYS A 153 5.87 6.69 2.22
CA LYS A 153 7.12 6.36 1.56
C LYS A 153 7.36 4.85 1.58
N THR A 154 7.98 4.34 0.51
CA THR A 154 8.54 2.98 0.45
C THR A 154 9.97 3.08 -0.07
N THR A 155 10.90 2.43 0.60
CA THR A 155 12.35 2.40 0.30
C THR A 155 12.75 1.10 -0.36
#